data_3c35740ed7617ea9ee495d494fd3ef9f
#
_entry.id   3c35740ed7617ea9ee495d494fd3ef9f
#
_cell.length_a   1.000
_cell.length_b   1.000
_cell.length_c   1.000
_cell.angle_alpha   90.00
_cell.angle_beta   90.00
_cell.angle_gamma   90.00
#
_symmetry.space_group_name_H-M   'P 1'
#
loop_
_entity.id
_entity.type
_entity.pdbx_description
1 polymer ?
#
loop_
_entity_poly.entity_id
_entity_poly.type
_entity_poly.pdbx_seq_one_letter_code
_entity_poly.pdbx_strand_id
1 'polypeptide(L)'
;MLGENRNESGQVSILVLAISIAFMFGTFSIGLVAEVLVKQQRLSTKADAIALAGAAELEFNIEQACVSAQDFSTSNFGLDARCGLEQGSIEIMVSEPNLNTLSGFVLPRISASSRAGIASAN
;
A
#
# COMPACT_ATOMS: atom_id res chain seq x y z
N MET A 1 -32.60 -40.81 18.61
CA MET A 1 -31.67 -39.90 17.95
C MET A 1 -30.41 -39.63 18.76
N LEU A 2 -30.55 -39.29 20.03
CA LEU A 2 -29.39 -38.88 20.83
C LEU A 2 -28.44 -40.01 21.17
N GLY A 3 -28.95 -41.23 21.44
CA GLY A 3 -28.10 -42.35 21.79
C GLY A 3 -27.39 -42.97 20.61
N GLU A 4 -28.05 -43.00 19.46
CA GLU A 4 -27.53 -43.63 18.27
C GLU A 4 -26.46 -42.82 17.57
N ASN A 5 -26.59 -41.49 17.67
CA ASN A 5 -25.76 -40.57 16.92
C ASN A 5 -24.63 -40.01 17.76
N ARG A 6 -24.19 -40.73 18.78
CA ARG A 6 -23.12 -40.25 19.64
C ARG A 6 -21.82 -40.01 18.86
N ASN A 7 -21.45 -40.90 17.93
CA ASN A 7 -20.31 -40.74 17.08
C ASN A 7 -20.53 -39.67 16.02
N GLU A 8 -21.75 -39.59 15.48
CA GLU A 8 -22.09 -38.56 14.52
C GLU A 8 -22.11 -37.17 15.18
N SER A 9 -22.56 -37.06 16.43
CA SER A 9 -22.50 -35.81 17.19
C SER A 9 -21.07 -35.35 17.39
N GLY A 10 -20.16 -36.30 17.69
CA GLY A 10 -18.75 -36.00 17.83
C GLY A 10 -18.14 -35.54 16.51
N GLN A 11 -18.50 -36.17 15.39
CA GLN A 11 -18.04 -35.76 14.06
C GLN A 11 -18.54 -34.37 13.67
N VAL A 12 -19.81 -34.11 13.96
CA VAL A 12 -20.39 -32.78 13.67
C VAL A 12 -19.70 -31.70 14.50
N SER A 13 -19.42 -32.00 15.78
CA SER A 13 -18.72 -31.07 16.67
C SER A 13 -17.32 -30.74 16.16
N ILE A 14 -16.58 -31.75 15.74
CA ILE A 14 -15.24 -31.60 15.18
C ILE A 14 -15.32 -30.81 13.88
N LEU A 15 -16.31 -31.08 13.04
CA LEU A 15 -16.50 -30.38 11.78
C LEU A 15 -16.81 -28.88 12.01
N VAL A 16 -17.73 -28.60 12.94
CA VAL A 16 -18.07 -27.24 13.30
C VAL A 16 -16.85 -26.50 13.86
N LEU A 17 -16.09 -27.17 14.71
CA LEU A 17 -14.87 -26.58 15.26
C LEU A 17 -13.86 -26.26 14.14
N ALA A 18 -13.66 -27.21 13.22
CA ALA A 18 -12.74 -27.02 12.10
C ALA A 18 -13.17 -25.86 11.20
N ILE A 19 -14.46 -25.77 10.89
CA ILE A 19 -15.01 -24.68 10.09
C ILE A 19 -14.81 -23.33 10.82
N SER A 20 -15.08 -23.31 12.11
CA SER A 20 -14.93 -22.10 12.92
C SER A 20 -13.49 -21.60 12.91
N ILE A 21 -12.55 -22.51 13.09
CA ILE A 21 -11.11 -22.17 13.05
C ILE A 21 -10.73 -21.64 11.66
N ALA A 22 -11.21 -22.31 10.61
CA ALA A 22 -10.94 -21.87 9.23
C ALA A 22 -11.48 -20.47 8.98
N PHE A 23 -12.69 -20.15 9.47
CA PHE A 23 -13.26 -18.81 9.36
C PHE A 23 -12.43 -17.78 10.12
N MET A 24 -11.97 -18.12 11.31
CA MET A 24 -11.13 -17.21 12.10
C MET A 24 -9.82 -16.87 11.36
N PHE A 25 -9.16 -17.89 10.83
CA PHE A 25 -7.94 -17.66 10.06
C PHE A 25 -8.22 -16.88 8.78
N GLY A 26 -9.32 -17.18 8.10
CA GLY A 26 -9.71 -16.46 6.89
C GLY A 26 -9.96 -14.98 7.14
N THR A 27 -10.75 -14.66 8.16
CA THR A 27 -11.04 -13.25 8.48
C THR A 27 -9.80 -12.49 8.94
N PHE A 28 -8.94 -13.14 9.71
CA PHE A 28 -7.70 -12.54 10.15
C PHE A 28 -6.80 -12.21 8.95
N SER A 29 -6.67 -13.15 8.01
CA SER A 29 -5.86 -12.95 6.81
C SER A 29 -6.38 -11.80 5.95
N ILE A 30 -7.70 -11.73 5.76
CA ILE A 30 -8.33 -10.64 5.00
C ILE A 30 -8.05 -9.29 5.68
N GLY A 31 -8.14 -9.26 7.00
CA GLY A 31 -7.85 -8.04 7.76
C GLY A 31 -6.43 -7.54 7.54
N LEU A 32 -5.44 -8.44 7.57
CA LEU A 32 -4.06 -8.07 7.34
C LEU A 32 -3.83 -7.53 5.92
N VAL A 33 -4.39 -8.21 4.93
CA VAL A 33 -4.27 -7.79 3.53
C VAL A 33 -4.94 -6.42 3.32
N ALA A 34 -6.15 -6.24 3.88
CA ALA A 34 -6.86 -4.98 3.76
C ALA A 34 -6.07 -3.83 4.37
N GLU A 35 -5.43 -4.04 5.50
CA GLU A 35 -4.61 -3.03 6.15
C GLU A 35 -3.43 -2.61 5.28
N VAL A 36 -2.72 -3.56 4.71
CA VAL A 36 -1.59 -3.29 3.81
C VAL A 36 -2.07 -2.54 2.57
N LEU A 37 -3.20 -2.97 1.99
CA LEU A 37 -3.76 -2.31 0.80
C LEU A 37 -4.13 -0.86 1.07
N VAL A 38 -4.75 -0.57 2.22
CA VAL A 38 -5.11 0.80 2.58
C VAL A 38 -3.87 1.66 2.75
N LYS A 39 -2.85 1.15 3.43
CA LYS A 39 -1.60 1.87 3.61
C LYS A 39 -0.91 2.12 2.28
N GLN A 40 -0.87 1.12 1.41
CA GLN A 40 -0.28 1.24 0.08
C GLN A 40 -1.03 2.29 -0.75
N GLN A 41 -2.35 2.31 -0.68
CA GLN A 41 -3.15 3.27 -1.41
C GLN A 41 -2.92 4.69 -0.90
N ARG A 42 -2.81 4.88 0.40
CA ARG A 42 -2.48 6.19 0.98
C ARG A 42 -1.10 6.66 0.53
N LEU A 43 -0.12 5.77 0.54
CA LEU A 43 1.22 6.10 0.09
C LEU A 43 1.24 6.41 -1.40
N SER A 44 0.47 5.66 -2.20
CA SER A 44 0.33 5.91 -3.63
C SER A 44 -0.27 7.31 -3.89
N THR A 45 -1.28 7.69 -3.10
CA THR A 45 -1.86 9.03 -3.20
C THR A 45 -0.85 10.13 -2.88
N LYS A 46 -0.02 9.89 -1.87
CA LYS A 46 1.07 10.81 -1.53
C LYS A 46 2.09 10.90 -2.66
N ALA A 47 2.46 9.76 -3.24
CA ALA A 47 3.36 9.71 -4.38
C ALA A 47 2.80 10.48 -5.59
N ASP A 48 1.50 10.34 -5.85
CA ASP A 48 0.82 11.07 -6.92
C ASP A 48 0.89 12.59 -6.67
N ALA A 49 0.64 13.02 -5.45
CA ALA A 49 0.71 14.44 -5.09
C ALA A 49 2.11 15.00 -5.27
N ILE A 50 3.13 14.24 -4.86
CA ILE A 50 4.52 14.63 -5.02
C ILE A 50 4.90 14.69 -6.49
N ALA A 51 4.47 13.72 -7.28
CA ALA A 51 4.74 13.70 -8.71
C ALA A 51 4.09 14.88 -9.43
N LEU A 52 2.87 15.24 -9.05
CA LEU A 52 2.18 16.39 -9.62
C LEU A 52 2.87 17.71 -9.25
N ALA A 53 3.34 17.82 -8.01
CA ALA A 53 4.11 18.99 -7.60
C ALA A 53 5.39 19.13 -8.41
N GLY A 54 6.09 18.04 -8.66
CA GLY A 54 7.26 18.04 -9.50
C GLY A 54 6.95 18.35 -10.97
N ALA A 55 5.88 17.76 -11.48
CA ALA A 55 5.47 17.95 -12.87
C ALA A 55 5.11 19.41 -13.17
N ALA A 56 4.59 20.12 -12.21
CA ALA A 56 4.26 21.54 -12.37
C ALA A 56 5.50 22.39 -12.70
N GLU A 57 6.66 21.96 -12.24
CA GLU A 57 7.93 22.67 -12.50
C GLU A 57 8.61 22.23 -13.81
N LEU A 58 8.18 21.11 -14.40
CA LEU A 58 8.82 20.57 -15.60
C LEU A 58 8.80 21.53 -16.78
N GLU A 59 7.73 22.34 -16.90
CA GLU A 59 7.60 23.32 -17.98
C GLU A 59 8.60 24.47 -17.83
N PHE A 60 9.02 24.75 -16.62
CA PHE A 60 9.87 25.90 -16.34
C PHE A 60 11.33 25.52 -16.18
N ASN A 61 11.59 24.46 -15.41
CA ASN A 61 12.96 24.06 -15.14
C ASN A 61 12.97 22.57 -14.77
N ILE A 62 13.53 21.76 -15.65
CA ILE A 62 13.60 20.30 -15.46
C ILE A 62 14.39 19.94 -14.21
N GLU A 63 15.50 20.63 -13.96
CA GLU A 63 16.32 20.36 -12.79
C GLU A 63 15.58 20.67 -11.48
N GLN A 64 14.79 21.74 -11.51
CA GLN A 64 14.03 22.18 -10.36
C GLN A 64 12.86 21.26 -10.05
N ALA A 65 12.39 20.51 -11.03
CA ALA A 65 11.25 19.61 -10.85
C ALA A 65 11.51 18.57 -9.75
N CYS A 66 12.67 17.92 -9.76
CA CYS A 66 13.02 16.95 -8.72
C CYS A 66 13.24 17.63 -7.36
N VAL A 67 13.86 18.79 -7.35
CA VAL A 67 14.07 19.54 -6.10
C VAL A 67 12.72 19.92 -5.48
N SER A 68 11.80 20.43 -6.29
CA SER A 68 10.47 20.81 -5.84
C SER A 68 9.68 19.61 -5.33
N ALA A 69 9.77 18.48 -6.03
CA ALA A 69 9.10 17.24 -5.61
C ALA A 69 9.62 16.74 -4.26
N GLN A 70 10.93 16.70 -4.11
CA GLN A 70 11.55 16.25 -2.86
C GLN A 70 11.24 17.20 -1.70
N ASP A 71 11.25 18.49 -1.96
CA ASP A 71 10.93 19.50 -0.96
C ASP A 71 9.47 19.39 -0.53
N PHE A 72 8.56 19.21 -1.48
CA PHE A 72 7.15 19.00 -1.20
C PHE A 72 6.95 17.75 -0.36
N SER A 73 7.62 16.66 -0.70
CA SER A 73 7.53 15.40 0.04
C SER A 73 7.99 15.56 1.48
N THR A 74 9.12 16.19 1.69
CA THR A 74 9.69 16.38 3.02
C THR A 74 8.84 17.34 3.85
N SER A 75 8.40 18.45 3.25
CA SER A 75 7.64 19.49 3.98
C SER A 75 6.23 19.05 4.35
N ASN A 76 5.55 18.31 3.48
CA ASN A 76 4.15 17.96 3.67
C ASN A 76 3.94 16.57 4.27
N PHE A 77 4.81 15.63 3.97
CA PHE A 77 4.65 14.24 4.39
C PHE A 77 5.79 13.70 5.23
N GLY A 78 6.91 14.40 5.29
CA GLY A 78 8.09 13.90 5.98
C GLY A 78 8.68 12.65 5.35
N LEU A 79 8.48 12.46 4.05
CA LEU A 79 8.94 11.28 3.33
C LEU A 79 10.13 11.62 2.44
N ASP A 80 11.06 10.68 2.32
CA ASP A 80 12.11 10.75 1.33
C ASP A 80 11.58 10.21 0.00
N ALA A 81 11.59 11.04 -1.03
CA ALA A 81 11.15 10.66 -2.35
C ALA A 81 12.36 10.51 -3.27
N ARG A 82 12.40 9.41 -4.00
CA ARG A 82 13.34 9.24 -5.09
C ARG A 82 12.73 9.78 -6.35
N CYS A 83 13.49 10.59 -7.05
CA CYS A 83 13.01 11.28 -8.24
C CYS A 83 13.82 10.84 -9.45
N GLY A 84 13.12 10.43 -10.51
CA GLY A 84 13.71 10.14 -11.79
C GLY A 84 13.09 11.03 -12.84
N LEU A 85 13.91 11.54 -13.73
CA LEU A 85 13.43 12.35 -14.85
C LEU A 85 13.57 11.56 -16.14
N GLU A 86 12.47 11.49 -16.87
CA GLU A 86 12.46 10.97 -18.23
C GLU A 86 11.91 12.05 -19.15
N GLN A 87 11.92 11.79 -20.45
CA GLN A 87 11.49 12.78 -21.42
C GLN A 87 10.07 13.27 -21.14
N GLY A 88 9.95 14.49 -20.62
CA GLY A 88 8.67 15.12 -20.34
C GLY A 88 7.92 14.55 -19.17
N SER A 89 8.53 13.71 -18.35
CA SER A 89 7.86 13.13 -17.21
C SER A 89 8.79 13.02 -16.01
N ILE A 90 8.18 13.02 -14.84
CA ILE A 90 8.86 12.82 -13.56
C ILE A 90 8.29 11.57 -12.92
N GLU A 91 9.16 10.73 -12.44
CA GLU A 91 8.77 9.52 -11.71
C GLU A 91 9.20 9.68 -10.25
N ILE A 92 8.26 9.49 -9.35
CA ILE A 92 8.49 9.58 -7.91
C ILE A 92 8.29 8.20 -7.29
N MET A 93 9.25 7.80 -6.50
CA MET A 93 9.17 6.59 -5.70
C MET A 93 9.31 6.97 -4.24
N VAL A 94 8.33 6.60 -3.43
CA VAL A 94 8.33 6.84 -1.99
C VAL A 94 8.21 5.52 -1.26
N SER A 95 8.81 5.45 -0.08
CA SER A 95 8.67 4.29 0.78
C SER A 95 8.60 4.75 2.22
N GLU A 96 7.85 4.01 3.03
CA GLU A 96 7.79 4.25 4.46
C GLU A 96 7.81 2.92 5.21
N PRO A 97 8.32 2.90 6.46
CA PRO A 97 8.28 1.69 7.24
C PRO A 97 6.84 1.36 7.64
N ASN A 98 6.52 0.08 7.62
CA ASN A 98 5.23 -0.40 8.09
C ASN A 98 5.30 -0.58 9.59
N LEU A 99 4.75 0.37 10.34
CA LEU A 99 4.84 0.41 11.81
C LEU A 99 3.84 -0.50 12.51
N ASN A 100 2.94 -1.13 11.76
CA ASN A 100 2.00 -2.06 12.35
C ASN A 100 2.72 -3.34 12.75
N THR A 101 2.45 -3.84 13.97
CA THR A 101 3.13 -5.00 14.51
C THR A 101 2.88 -6.29 13.74
N LEU A 102 1.65 -6.48 13.26
CA LEU A 102 1.27 -7.72 12.57
C LEU A 102 1.59 -7.68 11.09
N SER A 103 1.11 -6.66 10.39
CA SER A 103 1.38 -6.53 8.96
C SER A 103 2.83 -6.15 8.69
N GLY A 104 3.48 -5.45 9.61
CA GLY A 104 4.89 -5.10 9.52
C GLY A 104 5.82 -6.29 9.60
N PHE A 105 5.40 -7.36 10.26
CA PHE A 105 6.17 -8.60 10.30
C PHE A 105 6.22 -9.27 8.92
N VAL A 106 5.11 -9.21 8.18
CA VAL A 106 5.00 -9.79 6.85
C VAL A 106 5.59 -8.87 5.79
N LEU A 107 5.33 -7.57 5.92
CA LEU A 107 5.77 -6.55 4.96
C LEU A 107 6.33 -5.36 5.71
N PRO A 108 7.64 -5.35 6.01
CA PRO A 108 8.24 -4.33 6.86
C PRO A 108 8.29 -2.93 6.24
N ARG A 109 8.25 -2.83 4.92
CA ARG A 109 8.24 -1.54 4.22
C ARG A 109 7.18 -1.55 3.15
N ILE A 110 6.56 -0.40 2.99
CA ILE A 110 5.57 -0.17 1.94
C ILE A 110 6.16 0.87 0.99
N SER A 111 6.10 0.60 -0.30
CA SER A 111 6.58 1.52 -1.30
C SER A 111 5.50 1.77 -2.35
N ALA A 112 5.53 2.95 -2.93
CA ALA A 112 4.63 3.33 -4.00
C ALA A 112 5.39 4.21 -4.98
N SER A 113 5.00 4.15 -6.23
CA SER A 113 5.59 5.00 -7.27
C SER A 113 4.48 5.67 -8.05
N SER A 114 4.79 6.83 -8.59
CA SER A 114 3.87 7.58 -9.42
C SER A 114 4.64 8.30 -10.50
N ARG A 115 4.01 8.47 -11.64
CA ARG A 115 4.59 9.19 -12.77
C ARG A 115 3.63 10.27 -13.21
N ALA A 116 4.13 11.47 -13.38
CA ALA A 116 3.37 12.58 -13.91
C ALA A 116 4.22 13.27 -14.97
N GLY A 117 3.57 13.80 -15.95
CA GLY A 117 4.28 14.44 -17.04
C GLY A 117 3.46 15.53 -17.69
N ILE A 118 4.15 16.30 -18.52
CA ILE A 118 3.50 17.32 -19.35
C ILE A 118 2.68 16.58 -20.41
N ALA A 119 1.41 16.98 -20.57
CA ALA A 119 0.58 16.40 -21.59
C ALA A 119 1.19 16.73 -22.96
N SER A 120 1.80 15.73 -23.58
CA SER A 120 2.40 15.90 -24.90
C SER A 120 1.33 15.92 -25.96
N ALA A 121 1.51 16.78 -26.93
CA ALA A 121 0.57 16.90 -28.04
C ALA A 121 0.68 15.73 -29.04
N ASN A 122 1.42 14.75 -28.74
CA ASN A 122 1.57 13.58 -29.62
C ASN A 122 0.55 12.53 -29.36
#